data_9b7c59faab689687c252f46925517981
#
_entry.id   9b7c59faab689687c252f46925517981
#
_cell.length_a   1.000
_cell.length_b   1.000
_cell.length_c   1.000
_cell.angle_alpha   90.00
_cell.angle_beta   90.00
_cell.angle_gamma   90.00
#
_symmetry.space_group_name_H-M   'P 1'
#
loop_
_entity.id
_entity.type
_entity.pdbx_description
1 polymer ?
#
loop_
_entity_poly.entity_id
_entity_poly.type
_entity_poly.pdbx_seq_one_letter_code
_entity_poly.pdbx_strand_id
1 'polypeptide(L)'
;MIDKLPKKECTGCGLCVDVCVHKAISLVAESKTGFLYPQIDNLKCTSCNRCEDLCPSLNILKVRRSKTLKAIAAVNNNIETRFESTSGGVFSLVAENFFASGDLVCGAVWNNKYEVIHFLTNNKSDLQRLRLSKYVQSDCSNVYQQVKKELKNGKRVLFVGCPCQVSAINNICSNYDNLFTIDLVCKGVPSPLFWRKYINHLEQIYGKKVISHRAKDKEYGWKRLGVRIDFEDGTAEYLPGSNDVFANLYSGNYFMRDSCYNCKFRGLERCGDISLGDCWGIDHIKPEMDDDCGTSLILINSEKGKILYDEIRHECLTSEIDVLEANSSNSGISKDIPLNLSKREAFFDDLNNDDFSEVVNKYKIIDKSLKNKIKPYYHLFRTVIHVTRLRPRSLFQFFKYNFFSKHVKSSLKDCALLIPSTYCVFQLEKNAIIELHGSMIIGDARLVSSRRESRLLMKENSKIIVNKWCHISEG
;
A
#
# COMPACT_ATOMS: atom_id res chain seq x y z
N MET A 1 2.20 29.51 19.88
CA MET A 1 2.06 28.17 20.49
C MET A 1 1.61 27.19 19.40
N ILE A 2 2.05 25.95 19.49
CA ILE A 2 1.87 24.92 18.42
C ILE A 2 0.42 24.66 18.04
N ASP A 3 -0.55 24.85 18.93
CA ASP A 3 -1.99 24.76 18.68
C ASP A 3 -2.54 25.89 17.77
N LYS A 4 -1.78 26.97 17.60
CA LYS A 4 -2.12 28.06 16.67
C LYS A 4 -1.52 27.86 15.27
N LEU A 5 -0.79 26.76 15.04
CA LEU A 5 -0.26 26.42 13.72
C LEU A 5 -1.44 26.25 12.76
N PRO A 6 -1.45 26.95 11.60
CA PRO A 6 -2.53 26.78 10.61
C PRO A 6 -2.70 25.31 10.21
N LYS A 7 -3.94 24.85 10.07
CA LYS A 7 -4.27 23.45 9.72
C LYS A 7 -3.57 22.98 8.44
N LYS A 8 -3.44 23.87 7.45
CA LYS A 8 -2.71 23.62 6.20
C LYS A 8 -1.21 23.39 6.38
N GLU A 9 -0.66 23.72 7.54
CA GLU A 9 0.76 23.55 7.88
C GLU A 9 0.97 22.31 8.78
N CYS A 10 -0.03 21.98 9.62
CA CYS A 10 0.08 20.87 10.57
C CYS A 10 -0.11 19.52 9.87
N THR A 11 0.94 18.67 9.85
CA THR A 11 0.87 17.32 9.27
C THR A 11 0.22 16.30 10.19
N GLY A 12 0.00 16.61 11.47
CA GLY A 12 -0.53 15.67 12.46
C GLY A 12 0.45 14.56 12.83
N CYS A 13 1.77 14.80 12.70
CA CYS A 13 2.78 13.80 13.01
C CYS A 13 2.87 13.42 14.50
N GLY A 14 2.30 14.21 15.41
CA GLY A 14 2.25 13.90 16.85
C GLY A 14 3.53 14.23 17.65
N LEU A 15 4.61 14.67 17.02
CA LEU A 15 5.89 14.93 17.72
C LEU A 15 5.75 15.93 18.87
N CYS A 16 4.92 16.95 18.71
CA CYS A 16 4.70 17.98 19.73
C CYS A 16 4.18 17.40 21.05
N VAL A 17 3.41 16.33 21.03
CA VAL A 17 2.95 15.60 22.23
C VAL A 17 4.13 14.94 22.91
N ASP A 18 4.95 14.22 22.16
CA ASP A 18 6.07 13.43 22.70
C ASP A 18 7.21 14.28 23.28
N VAL A 19 7.43 15.45 22.72
CA VAL A 19 8.52 16.34 23.20
C VAL A 19 8.11 17.24 24.34
N CYS A 20 6.82 17.29 24.69
CA CYS A 20 6.32 18.08 25.81
C CYS A 20 6.58 17.39 27.15
N VAL A 21 7.62 17.82 27.84
CA VAL A 21 8.01 17.25 29.15
C VAL A 21 6.95 17.47 30.23
N HIS A 22 6.12 18.51 30.07
CA HIS A 22 5.02 18.84 31.02
C HIS A 22 3.72 18.13 30.67
N LYS A 23 3.69 17.30 29.58
CA LYS A 23 2.48 16.64 29.09
C LYS A 23 1.28 17.60 28.91
N ALA A 24 1.59 18.82 28.49
CA ALA A 24 0.63 19.88 28.27
C ALA A 24 -0.06 19.82 26.90
N ILE A 25 0.33 18.88 26.02
CA ILE A 25 -0.18 18.79 24.66
C ILE A 25 -0.85 17.44 24.46
N SER A 26 -2.07 17.45 23.92
CA SER A 26 -2.80 16.28 23.45
C SER A 26 -3.20 16.45 21.98
N LEU A 27 -3.45 15.37 21.28
CA LEU A 27 -4.08 15.40 19.97
C LEU A 27 -5.60 15.26 20.11
N VAL A 28 -6.34 16.21 19.55
CA VAL A 28 -7.80 16.22 19.58
C VAL A 28 -8.34 16.15 18.16
N ALA A 29 -9.35 15.31 17.96
CA ALA A 29 -10.02 15.19 16.68
C ALA A 29 -10.87 16.44 16.40
N GLU A 30 -10.64 17.05 15.23
CA GLU A 30 -11.50 18.11 14.73
C GLU A 30 -12.88 17.53 14.37
N SER A 31 -13.94 18.15 14.83
CA SER A 31 -15.31 17.66 14.61
C SER A 31 -15.69 17.54 13.15
N LYS A 32 -15.33 18.54 12.32
CA LYS A 32 -15.69 18.61 10.90
C LYS A 32 -15.02 17.54 10.04
N THR A 33 -13.76 17.19 10.32
CA THR A 33 -12.95 16.32 9.45
C THR A 33 -12.43 15.06 10.12
N GLY A 34 -12.44 15.01 11.44
CA GLY A 34 -11.88 13.92 12.25
C GLY A 34 -10.35 13.90 12.33
N PHE A 35 -9.64 14.83 11.68
CA PHE A 35 -8.19 14.89 11.78
C PHE A 35 -7.73 15.33 13.17
N LEU A 36 -6.65 14.72 13.64
CA LEU A 36 -6.05 15.03 14.92
C LEU A 36 -5.18 16.30 14.81
N TYR A 37 -5.42 17.26 15.70
CA TYR A 37 -4.63 18.48 15.84
C TYR A 37 -4.18 18.68 17.28
N PRO A 38 -3.01 19.32 17.52
CA PRO A 38 -2.54 19.60 18.87
C PRO A 38 -3.44 20.60 19.59
N GLN A 39 -3.72 20.31 20.85
CA GLN A 39 -4.39 21.21 21.79
C GLN A 39 -3.52 21.34 23.03
N ILE A 40 -3.37 22.59 23.54
CA ILE A 40 -2.55 22.89 24.70
C ILE A 40 -3.40 23.07 25.95
N ASP A 41 -3.02 22.39 27.02
CA ASP A 41 -3.47 22.66 28.38
C ASP A 41 -2.64 23.83 28.95
N ASN A 42 -3.23 25.01 28.97
CA ASN A 42 -2.55 26.24 29.41
C ASN A 42 -2.15 26.20 30.89
N LEU A 43 -2.77 25.36 31.71
CA LEU A 43 -2.40 25.22 33.14
C LEU A 43 -1.10 24.44 33.30
N LYS A 44 -0.76 23.59 32.34
CA LYS A 44 0.47 22.78 32.35
C LYS A 44 1.59 23.38 31.49
N CYS A 45 1.23 24.23 30.53
CA CYS A 45 2.17 24.78 29.57
C CYS A 45 3.06 25.83 30.17
N THR A 46 4.39 25.63 30.11
CA THR A 46 5.40 26.59 30.61
C THR A 46 5.94 27.52 29.53
N SER A 47 5.34 27.51 28.32
CA SER A 47 5.77 28.33 27.18
C SER A 47 7.25 28.16 26.77
N CYS A 48 7.81 26.95 26.95
CA CYS A 48 9.21 26.67 26.67
C CYS A 48 9.56 26.54 25.18
N ASN A 49 8.60 26.65 24.27
CA ASN A 49 8.67 26.60 22.81
C ASN A 49 9.25 25.29 22.20
N ARG A 50 9.63 24.29 23.01
CA ARG A 50 10.24 23.05 22.55
C ARG A 50 9.42 22.33 21.46
N CYS A 51 8.07 22.37 21.53
CA CYS A 51 7.18 21.80 20.56
C CYS A 51 7.23 22.50 19.19
N GLU A 52 7.52 23.82 19.18
CA GLU A 52 7.70 24.60 17.95
C GLU A 52 9.10 24.42 17.38
N ASP A 53 10.14 24.46 18.22
CA ASP A 53 11.53 24.30 17.80
C ASP A 53 11.80 22.96 17.14
N LEU A 54 11.10 21.90 17.57
CA LEU A 54 11.23 20.55 17.03
C LEU A 54 10.17 20.22 15.97
N CYS A 55 9.22 21.11 15.70
CA CYS A 55 8.19 20.86 14.70
C CYS A 55 8.78 20.82 13.29
N PRO A 56 8.70 19.68 12.56
CA PRO A 56 9.28 19.60 11.21
C PRO A 56 8.58 20.51 10.20
N SER A 57 7.29 20.82 10.40
CA SER A 57 6.54 21.72 9.51
C SER A 57 6.92 23.19 9.67
N LEU A 58 7.24 23.62 10.89
CA LEU A 58 7.72 24.97 11.18
C LEU A 58 9.20 25.15 10.80
N ASN A 59 9.99 24.10 10.97
CA ASN A 59 11.44 24.13 10.77
C ASN A 59 11.87 23.32 9.54
N ILE A 60 11.15 23.46 8.44
CA ILE A 60 11.34 22.65 7.24
C ILE A 60 12.78 22.70 6.68
N LEU A 61 13.46 23.82 6.83
CA LEU A 61 14.86 24.00 6.41
C LEU A 61 15.87 23.23 7.28
N LYS A 62 15.48 22.82 8.48
CA LYS A 62 16.29 21.99 9.39
C LYS A 62 16.01 20.50 9.24
N VAL A 63 14.97 20.14 8.49
CA VAL A 63 14.61 18.74 8.25
C VAL A 63 15.70 18.06 7.45
N ARG A 64 16.23 16.94 7.98
CA ARG A 64 17.18 16.10 7.25
C ARG A 64 16.49 15.54 6.01
N ARG A 65 17.06 15.83 4.85
CA ARG A 65 16.67 15.28 3.55
C ARG A 65 17.89 14.85 2.78
N SER A 66 17.76 13.79 2.04
CA SER A 66 18.83 13.28 1.19
C SER A 66 18.30 13.09 -0.23
N LYS A 67 19.11 13.52 -1.20
CA LYS A 67 18.81 13.26 -2.61
C LYS A 67 18.81 11.74 -2.85
N THR A 68 17.83 11.25 -3.57
CA THR A 68 17.79 9.85 -3.98
C THR A 68 19.02 9.49 -4.81
N LEU A 69 19.77 8.50 -4.36
CA LEU A 69 21.02 8.01 -4.98
C LEU A 69 20.70 7.02 -6.12
N LYS A 70 19.74 6.11 -5.87
CA LYS A 70 19.32 5.06 -6.80
C LYS A 70 17.84 4.76 -6.67
N ALA A 71 17.22 4.37 -7.78
CA ALA A 71 15.87 3.82 -7.82
C ALA A 71 15.93 2.36 -8.30
N ILE A 72 15.24 1.47 -7.58
CA ILE A 72 15.27 0.03 -7.83
C ILE A 72 13.84 -0.49 -7.87
N ALA A 73 13.49 -1.21 -8.92
CA ALA A 73 12.31 -2.06 -8.97
C ALA A 73 12.64 -3.39 -8.31
N ALA A 74 11.81 -3.85 -7.37
CA ALA A 74 12.08 -5.04 -6.59
C ALA A 74 10.82 -5.87 -6.34
N VAL A 75 10.96 -7.18 -6.45
CA VAL A 75 9.93 -8.16 -6.07
C VAL A 75 10.53 -9.22 -5.15
N ASN A 76 9.84 -9.53 -4.07
CA ASN A 76 10.22 -10.59 -3.14
C ASN A 76 10.14 -11.94 -3.86
N ASN A 77 11.17 -12.78 -3.71
CA ASN A 77 11.21 -14.13 -4.29
C ASN A 77 10.16 -15.06 -3.65
N ASN A 78 9.76 -14.82 -2.39
CA ASN A 78 8.67 -15.53 -1.76
C ASN A 78 7.33 -14.97 -2.26
N ILE A 79 6.64 -15.75 -3.10
CA ILE A 79 5.38 -15.36 -3.73
C ILE A 79 4.24 -15.17 -2.71
N GLU A 80 4.19 -15.95 -1.65
CA GLU A 80 3.15 -15.84 -0.62
C GLU A 80 3.29 -14.52 0.15
N THR A 81 4.51 -14.20 0.61
CA THR A 81 4.81 -12.91 1.25
C THR A 81 4.50 -11.74 0.31
N ARG A 82 4.80 -11.88 -0.98
CA ARG A 82 4.50 -10.87 -1.99
C ARG A 82 3.00 -10.68 -2.17
N PHE A 83 2.23 -11.77 -2.19
CA PHE A 83 0.77 -11.73 -2.33
C PHE A 83 0.10 -11.08 -1.11
N GLU A 84 0.59 -11.40 0.09
CA GLU A 84 0.18 -10.82 1.37
C GLU A 84 0.62 -9.35 1.57
N SER A 85 1.34 -8.78 0.63
CA SER A 85 1.85 -7.41 0.66
C SER A 85 1.12 -6.51 -0.32
N THR A 86 1.06 -5.20 -0.07
CA THR A 86 0.44 -4.21 -0.98
C THR A 86 1.14 -4.13 -2.34
N SER A 87 2.46 -4.32 -2.37
CA SER A 87 3.31 -4.19 -3.57
C SER A 87 4.22 -5.41 -3.72
N GLY A 88 5.50 -5.24 -4.02
CA GLY A 88 6.48 -6.32 -4.23
C GLY A 88 6.97 -7.04 -2.97
N GLY A 89 6.51 -6.70 -1.75
CA GLY A 89 6.83 -7.43 -0.53
C GLY A 89 8.15 -7.02 0.16
N VAL A 90 8.79 -5.94 -0.26
CA VAL A 90 10.09 -5.48 0.25
C VAL A 90 10.06 -5.12 1.74
N PHE A 91 9.00 -4.44 2.21
CA PHE A 91 8.88 -4.10 3.64
C PHE A 91 8.99 -5.33 4.53
N SER A 92 8.38 -6.45 4.11
CA SER A 92 8.41 -7.70 4.88
C SER A 92 9.82 -8.22 5.07
N LEU A 93 10.65 -8.22 4.03
CA LEU A 93 12.05 -8.67 4.10
C LEU A 93 12.87 -7.82 5.06
N VAL A 94 12.78 -6.48 4.94
CA VAL A 94 13.50 -5.59 5.85
C VAL A 94 13.07 -5.81 7.30
N ALA A 95 11.75 -5.91 7.56
CA ALA A 95 11.24 -6.13 8.91
C ALA A 95 11.64 -7.52 9.46
N GLU A 96 11.63 -8.56 8.64
CA GLU A 96 12.05 -9.91 9.04
C GLU A 96 13.51 -9.97 9.46
N ASN A 97 14.41 -9.22 8.79
CA ASN A 97 15.81 -9.12 9.17
C ASN A 97 15.99 -8.47 10.55
N PHE A 98 15.22 -7.41 10.83
CA PHE A 98 15.24 -6.79 12.17
C PHE A 98 14.74 -7.77 13.24
N PHE A 99 13.64 -8.46 13.01
CA PHE A 99 13.13 -9.45 13.95
C PHE A 99 14.09 -10.63 14.15
N ALA A 100 14.76 -11.10 13.09
CA ALA A 100 15.73 -12.19 13.17
C ALA A 100 16.93 -11.82 14.04
N SER A 101 17.32 -10.54 14.06
CA SER A 101 18.40 -10.01 14.91
C SER A 101 17.95 -9.65 16.33
N GLY A 102 16.65 -9.82 16.68
CA GLY A 102 16.09 -9.42 17.97
C GLY A 102 15.93 -7.89 18.11
N ASP A 103 15.95 -7.17 17.00
CA ASP A 103 15.79 -5.73 16.91
C ASP A 103 14.30 -5.33 16.77
N LEU A 104 14.01 -4.04 16.76
CA LEU A 104 12.65 -3.53 16.81
C LEU A 104 12.22 -2.93 15.48
N VAL A 105 10.91 -3.08 15.20
CA VAL A 105 10.23 -2.43 14.08
C VAL A 105 9.10 -1.56 14.62
N CYS A 106 9.05 -0.32 14.17
CA CYS A 106 7.99 0.63 14.46
C CYS A 106 7.23 0.95 13.16
N GLY A 107 5.94 0.72 13.15
CA GLY A 107 5.09 0.99 11.98
C GLY A 107 3.62 1.10 12.33
N ALA A 108 2.80 1.41 11.33
CA ALA A 108 1.37 1.63 11.49
C ALA A 108 0.61 0.30 11.63
N VAL A 109 -0.28 0.21 12.61
CA VAL A 109 -1.19 -0.92 12.83
C VAL A 109 -2.61 -0.45 13.10
N TRP A 110 -3.61 -1.31 12.84
CA TRP A 110 -4.98 -1.10 13.31
C TRP A 110 -5.08 -1.46 14.79
N ASN A 111 -5.77 -0.62 15.57
CA ASN A 111 -6.19 -0.95 16.92
C ASN A 111 -7.60 -1.58 16.92
N ASN A 112 -8.09 -2.00 18.09
CA ASN A 112 -9.40 -2.65 18.24
C ASN A 112 -10.60 -1.72 17.94
N LYS A 113 -10.36 -0.40 17.74
CA LYS A 113 -11.38 0.59 17.39
C LYS A 113 -11.34 0.98 15.92
N TYR A 114 -10.59 0.24 15.09
CA TYR A 114 -10.34 0.60 13.69
C TYR A 114 -9.72 1.99 13.50
N GLU A 115 -8.88 2.40 14.44
CA GLU A 115 -8.02 3.55 14.32
C GLU A 115 -6.59 3.09 14.02
N VAL A 116 -5.83 3.89 13.32
CA VAL A 116 -4.43 3.59 13.00
C VAL A 116 -3.52 4.24 14.03
N ILE A 117 -2.66 3.44 14.63
CA ILE A 117 -1.62 3.90 15.56
C ILE A 117 -0.26 3.43 15.10
N HIS A 118 0.81 4.15 15.49
CA HIS A 118 2.16 3.59 15.38
C HIS A 118 2.46 2.69 16.58
N PHE A 119 3.08 1.56 16.29
CA PHE A 119 3.35 0.51 17.26
C PHE A 119 4.79 0.03 17.13
N LEU A 120 5.50 -0.06 18.26
CA LEU A 120 6.88 -0.55 18.34
C LEU A 120 6.87 -1.98 18.88
N THR A 121 7.51 -2.90 18.16
CA THR A 121 7.57 -4.32 18.53
C THR A 121 8.86 -4.99 18.09
N ASN A 122 9.26 -6.03 18.81
CA ASN A 122 10.30 -6.97 18.40
C ASN A 122 9.74 -8.38 18.15
N ASN A 123 8.43 -8.54 18.17
CA ASN A 123 7.77 -9.82 17.97
C ASN A 123 7.46 -10.05 16.48
N LYS A 124 8.07 -11.09 15.89
CA LYS A 124 7.84 -11.45 14.48
C LYS A 124 6.37 -11.73 14.16
N SER A 125 5.57 -12.19 15.13
CA SER A 125 4.13 -12.44 14.92
C SER A 125 3.33 -11.17 14.60
N ASP A 126 3.86 -9.99 14.97
CA ASP A 126 3.22 -8.70 14.64
C ASP A 126 3.46 -8.25 13.19
N LEU A 127 4.32 -8.94 12.43
CA LEU A 127 4.61 -8.57 11.04
C LEU A 127 3.34 -8.46 10.20
N GLN A 128 2.40 -9.38 10.38
CA GLN A 128 1.12 -9.37 9.66
C GLN A 128 0.31 -8.08 9.94
N ARG A 129 0.35 -7.57 11.17
CA ARG A 129 -0.32 -6.31 11.55
C ARG A 129 0.37 -5.09 10.95
N LEU A 130 1.70 -5.13 10.81
CA LEU A 130 2.52 -4.06 10.23
C LEU A 130 2.41 -4.00 8.71
N ARG A 131 2.20 -5.13 8.03
CA ARG A 131 2.00 -5.22 6.58
C ARG A 131 0.78 -4.39 6.14
N LEU A 132 0.70 -4.15 4.85
CA LEU A 132 -0.39 -3.47 4.15
C LEU A 132 -0.48 -1.97 4.46
N SER A 133 -0.97 -1.22 3.49
CA SER A 133 -1.18 0.22 3.61
C SER A 133 -2.47 0.52 4.37
N LYS A 134 -2.37 1.36 5.41
CA LYS A 134 -3.51 1.86 6.17
C LYS A 134 -3.82 3.28 5.70
N TYR A 135 -4.88 3.45 4.91
CA TYR A 135 -5.26 4.73 4.32
C TYR A 135 -6.10 5.58 5.28
N VAL A 136 -5.57 5.85 6.46
CA VAL A 136 -6.15 6.71 7.51
C VAL A 136 -5.02 7.38 8.26
N GLN A 137 -5.29 8.52 8.91
CA GLN A 137 -4.30 9.15 9.79
C GLN A 137 -3.88 8.19 10.89
N SER A 138 -2.57 8.00 11.05
CA SER A 138 -2.00 7.26 12.18
C SER A 138 -1.68 8.21 13.33
N ASP A 139 -2.08 7.83 14.54
CA ASP A 139 -1.61 8.49 15.76
C ASP A 139 -0.22 7.96 16.13
N CYS A 140 0.75 8.86 16.18
CA CYS A 140 2.12 8.59 16.59
C CYS A 140 2.43 9.07 18.02
N SER A 141 1.43 9.48 18.79
CA SER A 141 1.62 9.94 20.17
C SER A 141 2.28 8.86 21.03
N ASN A 142 3.29 9.26 21.79
CA ASN A 142 4.10 8.44 22.70
C ASN A 142 5.04 7.41 22.02
N VAL A 143 5.01 7.22 20.71
CA VAL A 143 5.88 6.24 20.06
C VAL A 143 7.30 6.72 19.85
N TYR A 144 7.49 8.01 19.59
CA TYR A 144 8.83 8.58 19.35
C TYR A 144 9.72 8.49 20.59
N GLN A 145 9.15 8.69 21.79
CA GLN A 145 9.90 8.53 23.03
C GLN A 145 10.23 7.06 23.33
N GLN A 146 9.33 6.13 22.98
CA GLN A 146 9.61 4.69 23.09
C GLN A 146 10.78 4.31 22.19
N VAL A 147 10.72 4.71 20.90
CA VAL A 147 11.83 4.49 19.95
C VAL A 147 13.13 5.07 20.50
N LYS A 148 13.12 6.33 20.96
CA LYS A 148 14.31 6.99 21.52
C LYS A 148 14.88 6.24 22.72
N LYS A 149 14.04 5.69 23.57
CA LYS A 149 14.44 4.87 24.73
C LYS A 149 15.18 3.62 24.27
N GLU A 150 14.64 2.90 23.30
CA GLU A 150 15.24 1.64 22.82
C GLU A 150 16.56 1.91 22.06
N LEU A 151 16.65 3.01 21.30
CA LEU A 151 17.89 3.44 20.67
C LEU A 151 18.99 3.71 21.71
N LYS A 152 18.65 4.37 22.84
CA LYS A 152 19.58 4.58 23.97
C LYS A 152 20.03 3.28 24.63
N ASN A 153 19.17 2.27 24.63
CA ASN A 153 19.49 0.93 25.14
C ASN A 153 20.37 0.12 24.15
N GLY A 154 20.84 0.72 23.06
CA GLY A 154 21.68 0.09 22.06
C GLY A 154 20.94 -0.80 21.04
N LYS A 155 19.60 -0.86 21.07
CA LYS A 155 18.81 -1.62 20.12
C LYS A 155 18.77 -0.94 18.76
N ARG A 156 18.85 -1.68 17.67
CA ARG A 156 18.51 -1.19 16.33
C ARG A 156 17.00 -1.03 16.25
N VAL A 157 16.55 0.05 15.64
CA VAL A 157 15.12 0.31 15.41
C VAL A 157 14.90 0.71 13.96
N LEU A 158 13.99 0.00 13.29
CA LEU A 158 13.44 0.36 12.00
C LEU A 158 12.16 1.18 12.22
N PHE A 159 12.17 2.46 11.87
CA PHE A 159 10.97 3.30 11.90
C PHE A 159 10.40 3.46 10.49
N VAL A 160 9.13 3.10 10.30
CA VAL A 160 8.43 3.14 9.02
C VAL A 160 7.21 4.05 9.11
N GLY A 161 7.13 5.08 8.26
CA GLY A 161 6.02 6.02 8.29
C GLY A 161 5.92 6.90 7.05
N CYS A 162 4.98 7.83 7.05
CA CYS A 162 4.92 8.87 6.03
C CYS A 162 6.15 9.81 6.17
N PRO A 163 6.58 10.52 5.09
CA PRO A 163 7.75 11.39 5.15
C PRO A 163 7.71 12.41 6.31
N CYS A 164 6.53 12.97 6.61
CA CYS A 164 6.38 13.89 7.74
C CYS A 164 6.57 13.21 9.10
N GLN A 165 6.25 11.93 9.25
CA GLN A 165 6.47 11.15 10.48
C GLN A 165 7.94 10.74 10.61
N VAL A 166 8.58 10.36 9.51
CA VAL A 166 10.04 10.10 9.48
C VAL A 166 10.82 11.37 9.78
N SER A 167 10.40 12.53 9.26
CA SER A 167 11.01 13.82 9.65
C SER A 167 10.88 14.09 11.13
N ALA A 168 9.77 13.72 11.75
CA ALA A 168 9.53 13.91 13.16
C ALA A 168 10.51 13.09 14.03
N ILE A 169 10.69 11.80 13.74
CA ILE A 169 11.66 10.97 14.49
C ILE A 169 13.08 11.43 14.24
N ASN A 170 13.43 11.83 13.02
CA ASN A 170 14.77 12.34 12.70
C ASN A 170 15.10 13.62 13.47
N ASN A 171 14.13 14.51 13.72
CA ASN A 171 14.37 15.75 14.51
C ASN A 171 14.79 15.48 15.96
N ILE A 172 14.53 14.30 16.51
CA ILE A 172 14.88 13.96 17.89
C ILE A 172 15.84 12.79 18.03
N CYS A 173 16.11 12.05 16.95
CA CYS A 173 16.92 10.84 16.98
C CYS A 173 17.97 10.74 15.86
N SER A 174 18.25 11.81 15.10
CA SER A 174 19.21 11.77 13.98
C SER A 174 20.66 11.47 14.39
N ASN A 175 20.98 11.62 15.67
CA ASN A 175 22.30 11.32 16.24
C ASN A 175 22.49 9.86 16.66
N TYR A 176 21.49 9.00 16.44
CA TYR A 176 21.59 7.58 16.75
C TYR A 176 21.89 6.78 15.48
N ASP A 177 23.06 6.14 15.43
CA ASP A 177 23.47 5.32 14.28
C ASP A 177 22.66 4.04 14.13
N ASN A 178 22.05 3.58 15.21
CA ASN A 178 21.18 2.41 15.27
C ASN A 178 19.69 2.70 14.92
N LEU A 179 19.33 3.93 14.54
CA LEU A 179 18.06 4.26 13.91
C LEU A 179 18.15 4.06 12.40
N PHE A 180 17.25 3.26 11.85
CA PHE A 180 17.01 3.10 10.41
C PHE A 180 15.61 3.56 10.06
N THR A 181 15.44 4.20 8.91
CA THR A 181 14.17 4.83 8.56
C THR A 181 13.71 4.47 7.15
N ILE A 182 12.42 4.12 7.05
CA ILE A 182 11.73 3.95 5.77
C ILE A 182 10.62 4.99 5.68
N ASP A 183 10.68 5.88 4.69
CA ASP A 183 9.53 6.69 4.37
C ASP A 183 8.73 6.09 3.20
N LEU A 184 7.44 6.34 3.18
CA LEU A 184 6.55 5.86 2.14
C LEU A 184 6.39 6.91 1.03
N VAL A 185 6.26 6.46 -0.22
CA VAL A 185 5.74 7.32 -1.30
C VAL A 185 4.27 7.58 -0.99
N CYS A 186 3.97 8.78 -0.49
CA CYS A 186 2.69 9.12 0.11
C CYS A 186 1.93 10.15 -0.73
N LYS A 187 0.75 9.77 -1.21
CA LYS A 187 -0.17 10.69 -1.89
C LYS A 187 -0.81 11.68 -0.91
N GLY A 188 -1.19 11.24 0.29
CA GLY A 188 -1.86 12.04 1.29
C GLY A 188 -2.61 11.17 2.29
N VAL A 189 -3.00 11.76 3.42
CA VAL A 189 -3.64 11.07 4.53
C VAL A 189 -5.15 11.32 4.50
N PRO A 190 -5.99 10.28 4.36
CA PRO A 190 -7.44 10.37 4.42
C PRO A 190 -8.00 10.69 5.81
N SER A 191 -9.21 11.24 5.82
CA SER A 191 -9.95 11.63 7.02
C SER A 191 -10.37 10.44 7.88
N PRO A 192 -10.10 10.45 9.19
CA PRO A 192 -10.63 9.45 10.13
C PRO A 192 -12.15 9.48 10.25
N LEU A 193 -12.80 10.65 10.10
CA LEU A 193 -14.26 10.76 10.10
C LEU A 193 -14.86 10.04 8.90
N PHE A 194 -14.32 10.28 7.69
CA PHE A 194 -14.78 9.58 6.49
C PHE A 194 -14.58 8.07 6.64
N TRP A 195 -13.44 7.64 7.16
CA TRP A 195 -13.15 6.23 7.40
C TRP A 195 -14.18 5.57 8.32
N ARG A 196 -14.51 6.17 9.46
CA ARG A 196 -15.53 5.63 10.37
C ARG A 196 -16.90 5.49 9.72
N LYS A 197 -17.33 6.54 8.99
CA LYS A 197 -18.62 6.50 8.27
C LYS A 197 -18.62 5.44 7.18
N TYR A 198 -17.50 5.25 6.48
CA TYR A 198 -17.36 4.21 5.48
C TYR A 198 -17.45 2.80 6.08
N ILE A 199 -16.75 2.51 7.18
CA ILE A 199 -16.85 1.21 7.87
C ILE A 199 -18.28 0.95 8.35
N ASN A 200 -18.92 1.92 8.99
CA ASN A 200 -20.32 1.80 9.42
C ASN A 200 -21.27 1.50 8.23
N HIS A 201 -21.02 2.15 7.10
CA HIS A 201 -21.80 1.91 5.87
C HIS A 201 -21.61 0.49 5.33
N LEU A 202 -20.40 -0.05 5.35
CA LEU A 202 -20.15 -1.45 4.98
C LEU A 202 -20.89 -2.40 5.94
N GLU A 203 -20.81 -2.17 7.26
CA GLU A 203 -21.51 -2.99 8.25
C GLU A 203 -23.03 -2.96 8.05
N GLN A 204 -23.59 -1.81 7.69
CA GLN A 204 -25.02 -1.69 7.37
C GLN A 204 -25.41 -2.46 6.09
N ILE A 205 -24.63 -2.34 5.01
CA ILE A 205 -24.91 -3.02 3.74
C ILE A 205 -24.86 -4.54 3.90
N TYR A 206 -23.82 -5.04 4.56
CA TYR A 206 -23.59 -6.48 4.67
C TYR A 206 -24.29 -7.11 5.89
N GLY A 207 -24.80 -6.32 6.82
CA GLY A 207 -25.41 -6.80 8.07
C GLY A 207 -24.42 -7.55 8.97
N LYS A 208 -23.12 -7.27 8.83
CA LYS A 208 -22.00 -7.97 9.47
C LYS A 208 -20.98 -6.98 9.96
N LYS A 209 -20.27 -7.33 11.05
CA LYS A 209 -19.19 -6.51 11.58
C LYS A 209 -17.92 -6.71 10.75
N VAL A 210 -17.30 -5.61 10.34
CA VAL A 210 -16.02 -5.61 9.65
C VAL A 210 -14.90 -5.89 10.65
N ILE A 211 -13.99 -6.82 10.35
CA ILE A 211 -12.80 -7.12 11.17
C ILE A 211 -11.48 -6.80 10.47
N SER A 212 -11.50 -6.63 9.16
CA SER A 212 -10.31 -6.25 8.39
C SER A 212 -10.72 -5.57 7.09
N HIS A 213 -9.93 -4.61 6.66
CA HIS A 213 -10.05 -3.98 5.36
C HIS A 213 -8.66 -3.89 4.72
N ARG A 214 -8.49 -4.54 3.58
CA ARG A 214 -7.25 -4.56 2.83
C ARG A 214 -7.41 -3.76 1.54
N ALA A 215 -6.96 -2.53 1.54
CA ALA A 215 -6.86 -1.76 0.31
C ALA A 215 -5.72 -2.31 -0.57
N LYS A 216 -5.90 -2.26 -1.87
CA LYS A 216 -4.98 -2.83 -2.86
C LYS A 216 -4.75 -4.34 -2.69
N ASP A 217 -5.82 -5.05 -2.36
CA ASP A 217 -5.82 -6.50 -2.44
C ASP A 217 -5.58 -6.96 -3.87
N LYS A 218 -4.84 -8.05 -4.05
CA LYS A 218 -4.38 -8.52 -5.36
C LYS A 218 -5.26 -9.60 -5.99
N GLU A 219 -6.42 -9.86 -5.43
CA GLU A 219 -7.33 -10.88 -5.91
C GLU A 219 -7.68 -10.73 -7.41
N TYR A 220 -7.80 -9.48 -7.87
CA TYR A 220 -8.05 -9.16 -9.27
C TYR A 220 -6.78 -8.75 -10.03
N GLY A 221 -5.59 -9.01 -9.48
CA GLY A 221 -4.32 -8.49 -9.95
C GLY A 221 -3.96 -7.14 -9.33
N TRP A 222 -2.67 -6.88 -9.24
CA TRP A 222 -2.14 -5.67 -8.58
C TRP A 222 -2.59 -4.36 -9.24
N LYS A 223 -2.72 -4.35 -10.58
CA LYS A 223 -3.09 -3.14 -11.34
C LYS A 223 -4.57 -2.78 -11.22
N ARG A 224 -5.42 -3.72 -10.80
CA ARG A 224 -6.86 -3.48 -10.62
C ARG A 224 -7.22 -2.86 -9.28
N LEU A 225 -6.27 -2.79 -8.35
CA LEU A 225 -6.47 -2.15 -7.04
C LEU A 225 -7.70 -2.70 -6.31
N GLY A 226 -7.78 -4.00 -6.15
CA GLY A 226 -8.88 -4.65 -5.42
C GLY A 226 -8.95 -4.23 -3.95
N VAL A 227 -10.11 -4.44 -3.35
CA VAL A 227 -10.34 -4.26 -1.91
C VAL A 227 -10.89 -5.58 -1.36
N ARG A 228 -10.34 -6.03 -0.25
CA ARG A 228 -10.86 -7.15 0.53
C ARG A 228 -11.38 -6.67 1.87
N ILE A 229 -12.58 -7.13 2.23
CA ILE A 229 -13.26 -6.84 3.49
C ILE A 229 -13.52 -8.17 4.18
N ASP A 230 -12.94 -8.38 5.37
CA ASP A 230 -13.17 -9.59 6.16
C ASP A 230 -14.19 -9.27 7.26
N PHE A 231 -15.13 -10.20 7.52
CA PHE A 231 -16.19 -10.06 8.50
C PHE A 231 -16.00 -11.01 9.71
N GLU A 232 -16.64 -10.68 10.84
CA GLU A 232 -16.54 -11.45 12.09
C GLU A 232 -17.05 -12.89 12.00
N ASP A 233 -17.94 -13.18 11.03
CA ASP A 233 -18.46 -14.52 10.76
C ASP A 233 -17.51 -15.39 9.92
N GLY A 234 -16.30 -14.91 9.64
CA GLY A 234 -15.28 -15.58 8.84
C GLY A 234 -15.48 -15.47 7.33
N THR A 235 -16.53 -14.78 6.87
CA THR A 235 -16.73 -14.50 5.44
C THR A 235 -15.92 -13.30 4.97
N ALA A 236 -15.68 -13.19 3.67
CA ALA A 236 -14.99 -12.06 3.08
C ALA A 236 -15.67 -11.61 1.78
N GLU A 237 -15.65 -10.30 1.54
CA GLU A 237 -16.03 -9.68 0.28
C GLU A 237 -14.82 -9.13 -0.43
N TYR A 238 -14.86 -9.20 -1.75
CA TYR A 238 -13.80 -8.73 -2.62
C TYR A 238 -14.40 -7.85 -3.71
N LEU A 239 -13.93 -6.62 -3.78
CA LEU A 239 -14.43 -5.62 -4.71
C LEU A 239 -13.30 -5.14 -5.62
N PRO A 240 -13.53 -5.00 -6.94
CA PRO A 240 -12.67 -4.16 -7.76
C PRO A 240 -12.62 -2.76 -7.16
N GLY A 241 -11.44 -2.11 -7.16
CA GLY A 241 -11.29 -0.80 -6.55
C GLY A 241 -12.22 0.28 -7.13
N SER A 242 -12.66 0.13 -8.39
CA SER A 242 -13.68 1.00 -8.99
C SER A 242 -15.06 0.89 -8.33
N ASN A 243 -15.37 -0.25 -7.71
CA ASN A 243 -16.66 -0.53 -7.08
C ASN A 243 -16.64 -0.23 -5.58
N ASP A 244 -15.45 -0.15 -4.99
CA ASP A 244 -15.30 0.25 -3.60
C ASP A 244 -15.46 1.77 -3.44
N VAL A 245 -16.29 2.16 -2.49
CA VAL A 245 -16.62 3.56 -2.22
C VAL A 245 -15.39 4.35 -1.78
N PHE A 246 -14.58 3.78 -0.88
CA PHE A 246 -13.38 4.45 -0.38
C PHE A 246 -12.36 4.68 -1.51
N ALA A 247 -12.03 3.64 -2.25
CA ALA A 247 -11.07 3.71 -3.35
C ALA A 247 -11.52 4.68 -4.45
N ASN A 248 -12.82 4.68 -4.77
CA ASN A 248 -13.42 5.59 -5.75
C ASN A 248 -13.28 7.06 -5.30
N LEU A 249 -13.77 7.38 -4.11
CA LEU A 249 -13.75 8.76 -3.59
C LEU A 249 -12.32 9.24 -3.24
N TYR A 250 -11.40 8.32 -2.87
CA TYR A 250 -9.98 8.62 -2.70
C TYR A 250 -9.35 9.22 -3.96
N SER A 251 -9.80 8.77 -5.13
CA SER A 251 -9.35 9.33 -6.42
C SER A 251 -9.79 10.77 -6.63
N GLY A 252 -10.91 11.19 -6.01
CA GLY A 252 -11.43 12.56 -6.05
C GLY A 252 -10.68 13.55 -5.18
N ASN A 253 -9.82 13.08 -4.28
CA ASN A 253 -9.02 13.90 -3.36
C ASN A 253 -9.84 14.78 -2.39
N TYR A 254 -11.11 14.47 -2.11
CA TYR A 254 -11.98 15.36 -1.32
C TYR A 254 -11.66 15.36 0.18
N PHE A 255 -11.18 14.23 0.73
CA PHE A 255 -11.07 14.02 2.17
C PHE A 255 -9.64 13.82 2.67
N MET A 256 -8.67 14.43 1.98
CA MET A 256 -7.28 14.46 2.46
C MET A 256 -7.08 15.51 3.53
N ARG A 257 -6.06 15.32 4.37
CA ARG A 257 -5.59 16.34 5.32
C ARG A 257 -5.13 17.59 4.60
N ASP A 258 -5.42 18.76 5.16
CA ASP A 258 -5.12 20.07 4.53
C ASP A 258 -3.66 20.20 4.10
N SER A 259 -2.74 19.82 4.98
CA SER A 259 -1.29 19.89 4.71
C SER A 259 -0.81 18.93 3.62
N CYS A 260 -1.62 17.94 3.22
CA CYS A 260 -1.24 17.00 2.18
C CYS A 260 -1.38 17.54 0.77
N TYR A 261 -2.23 18.56 0.55
CA TYR A 261 -2.43 19.14 -0.77
C TYR A 261 -1.21 19.93 -1.26
N ASN A 262 -0.51 20.60 -0.35
CA ASN A 262 0.78 21.27 -0.60
C ASN A 262 1.83 20.74 0.38
N CYS A 263 2.20 19.47 0.20
CA CYS A 263 3.02 18.74 1.16
C CYS A 263 4.49 19.15 1.07
N LYS A 264 5.01 19.76 2.14
CA LYS A 264 6.42 20.18 2.26
C LYS A 264 7.41 19.01 2.29
N PHE A 265 6.95 17.76 2.49
CA PHE A 265 7.78 16.55 2.64
C PHE A 265 7.80 15.68 1.38
N ARG A 266 7.19 16.15 0.29
CA ARG A 266 7.17 15.47 -1.01
C ARG A 266 8.39 15.89 -1.83
N GLY A 267 8.82 15.08 -2.79
CA GLY A 267 9.95 15.38 -3.66
C GLY A 267 10.95 14.23 -3.75
N LEU A 268 12.01 14.44 -4.56
CA LEU A 268 13.12 13.49 -4.70
C LEU A 268 14.17 13.63 -3.59
N GLU A 269 14.10 14.70 -2.79
CA GLU A 269 14.84 14.80 -1.53
C GLU A 269 14.00 14.16 -0.43
N ARG A 270 14.42 13.00 0.02
CA ARG A 270 13.65 12.12 0.89
C ARG A 270 14.10 12.24 2.35
N CYS A 271 13.18 11.92 3.27
CA CYS A 271 13.41 11.99 4.69
C CYS A 271 13.93 10.67 5.29
N GLY A 272 13.58 9.54 4.69
CA GLY A 272 14.00 8.21 5.11
C GLY A 272 15.33 7.77 4.49
N ASP A 273 15.96 6.78 5.09
CA ASP A 273 17.17 6.15 4.54
C ASP A 273 16.85 5.42 3.23
N ILE A 274 15.69 4.74 3.18
CA ILE A 274 15.05 4.31 1.93
C ILE A 274 13.62 4.84 1.86
N SER A 275 13.08 4.97 0.63
CA SER A 275 11.66 5.21 0.43
C SER A 275 11.03 4.02 -0.28
N LEU A 276 9.86 3.59 0.19
CA LEU A 276 9.11 2.51 -0.44
C LEU A 276 7.82 3.02 -1.07
N GLY A 277 7.53 2.50 -2.25
CA GLY A 277 6.30 2.77 -2.98
C GLY A 277 5.96 1.65 -3.96
N ASP A 278 4.86 1.84 -4.69
CA ASP A 278 4.53 1.01 -5.84
C ASP A 278 5.36 1.47 -7.04
N CYS A 279 5.93 0.54 -7.78
CA CYS A 279 6.65 0.83 -9.02
C CYS A 279 5.65 0.93 -10.18
N TRP A 280 4.80 1.98 -10.16
CA TRP A 280 3.86 2.22 -11.25
C TRP A 280 4.58 2.43 -12.57
N GLY A 281 4.00 1.95 -13.67
CA GLY A 281 4.61 2.02 -15.00
C GLY A 281 5.70 1.00 -15.25
N ILE A 282 5.93 0.04 -14.34
CA ILE A 282 6.92 -1.02 -14.48
C ILE A 282 6.75 -1.80 -15.80
N ASP A 283 5.53 -1.92 -16.27
CA ASP A 283 5.17 -2.55 -17.55
C ASP A 283 5.74 -1.83 -18.79
N HIS A 284 6.14 -0.58 -18.63
CA HIS A 284 6.82 0.20 -19.67
C HIS A 284 8.32 0.34 -19.38
N ILE A 285 8.69 0.51 -18.10
CA ILE A 285 10.08 0.74 -17.66
C ILE A 285 10.89 -0.56 -17.73
N LYS A 286 10.35 -1.65 -17.18
CA LYS A 286 10.96 -2.99 -17.12
C LYS A 286 9.87 -4.06 -17.27
N PRO A 287 9.41 -4.32 -18.50
CA PRO A 287 8.29 -5.25 -18.74
C PRO A 287 8.51 -6.66 -18.20
N GLU A 288 9.76 -7.09 -18.11
CA GLU A 288 10.15 -8.39 -17.55
C GLU A 288 9.90 -8.53 -16.05
N MET A 289 9.71 -7.42 -15.33
CA MET A 289 9.37 -7.41 -13.91
C MET A 289 7.87 -7.24 -13.65
N ASP A 290 7.06 -7.17 -14.69
CA ASP A 290 5.62 -7.00 -14.60
C ASP A 290 4.90 -8.34 -14.76
N ASP A 291 4.42 -8.89 -13.67
CA ASP A 291 3.60 -10.13 -13.64
C ASP A 291 2.22 -9.90 -12.99
N ASP A 292 1.82 -8.65 -12.81
CA ASP A 292 0.60 -8.21 -12.14
C ASP A 292 0.44 -8.67 -10.66
N CYS A 293 1.53 -9.17 -10.04
CA CYS A 293 1.57 -9.54 -8.63
C CYS A 293 2.15 -8.45 -7.73
N GLY A 294 2.51 -7.31 -8.30
CA GLY A 294 3.05 -6.14 -7.59
C GLY A 294 4.57 -6.07 -7.60
N THR A 295 5.08 -4.89 -7.94
CA THR A 295 6.51 -4.54 -7.92
C THR A 295 6.71 -3.33 -7.02
N SER A 296 7.62 -3.44 -6.05
CA SER A 296 7.98 -2.34 -5.16
C SER A 296 8.98 -1.41 -5.85
N LEU A 297 8.83 -0.11 -5.59
CA LEU A 297 9.86 0.89 -5.83
C LEU A 297 10.65 1.10 -4.55
N ILE A 298 11.96 0.96 -4.62
CA ILE A 298 12.91 1.32 -3.56
C ILE A 298 13.69 2.53 -4.06
N LEU A 299 13.61 3.65 -3.31
CA LEU A 299 14.53 4.77 -3.49
C LEU A 299 15.57 4.71 -2.38
N ILE A 300 16.85 4.55 -2.73
CA ILE A 300 17.96 4.56 -1.79
C ILE A 300 18.40 6.00 -1.61
N ASN A 301 18.36 6.52 -0.38
CA ASN A 301 18.58 7.94 -0.11
C ASN A 301 19.81 8.20 0.77
N SER A 302 20.42 7.17 1.37
CA SER A 302 21.58 7.31 2.26
C SER A 302 22.44 6.04 2.27
N GLU A 303 23.63 6.11 2.87
CA GLU A 303 24.46 4.91 3.08
C GLU A 303 23.77 3.89 4.00
N LYS A 304 23.01 4.32 5.03
CA LYS A 304 22.18 3.42 5.83
C LYS A 304 21.11 2.74 4.96
N GLY A 305 20.52 3.46 4.01
CA GLY A 305 19.57 2.91 3.06
C GLY A 305 20.21 1.86 2.14
N LYS A 306 21.47 2.06 1.76
CA LYS A 306 22.23 1.06 0.99
C LYS A 306 22.48 -0.20 1.82
N ILE A 307 22.82 -0.07 3.11
CA ILE A 307 22.96 -1.22 4.02
C ILE A 307 21.65 -2.01 4.07
N LEU A 308 20.50 -1.35 4.30
CA LEU A 308 19.19 -2.02 4.30
C LEU A 308 18.89 -2.76 3.00
N TYR A 309 19.23 -2.16 1.86
CA TYR A 309 19.04 -2.80 0.56
C TYR A 309 19.98 -3.99 0.37
N ASP A 310 21.26 -3.87 0.72
CA ASP A 310 22.26 -4.94 0.56
C ASP A 310 21.92 -6.15 1.45
N GLU A 311 21.31 -5.94 2.61
CA GLU A 311 20.84 -7.01 3.50
C GLU A 311 19.72 -7.87 2.86
N ILE A 312 18.88 -7.31 1.98
CA ILE A 312 17.71 -8.01 1.44
C ILE A 312 17.79 -8.36 -0.06
N ARG A 313 18.73 -7.79 -0.81
CA ARG A 313 18.75 -7.88 -2.28
C ARG A 313 18.83 -9.31 -2.81
N HIS A 314 19.42 -10.23 -2.06
CA HIS A 314 19.56 -11.65 -2.44
C HIS A 314 18.22 -12.42 -2.33
N GLU A 315 17.25 -11.88 -1.58
CA GLU A 315 15.90 -12.41 -1.46
C GLU A 315 14.89 -11.75 -2.42
N CYS A 316 15.38 -10.88 -3.30
CA CYS A 316 14.58 -10.16 -4.28
C CYS A 316 15.09 -10.39 -5.70
N LEU A 317 14.16 -10.46 -6.66
CA LEU A 317 14.48 -10.09 -8.03
C LEU A 317 14.48 -8.56 -8.12
N THR A 318 15.58 -7.97 -8.56
CA THR A 318 15.76 -6.51 -8.59
C THR A 318 16.25 -6.03 -9.95
N SER A 319 15.87 -4.80 -10.33
CA SER A 319 16.40 -4.09 -11.48
C SER A 319 16.56 -2.62 -11.16
N GLU A 320 17.71 -2.05 -11.45
CA GLU A 320 17.92 -0.59 -11.36
C GLU A 320 17.12 0.10 -12.46
N ILE A 321 16.45 1.19 -12.10
CA ILE A 321 15.66 2.01 -13.01
C ILE A 321 16.05 3.47 -12.86
N ASP A 322 15.74 4.27 -13.87
CA ASP A 322 16.02 5.71 -13.81
C ASP A 322 15.11 6.40 -12.76
N VAL A 323 15.70 7.29 -11.95
CA VAL A 323 14.99 8.01 -10.88
C VAL A 323 13.91 8.93 -11.44
N LEU A 324 14.15 9.55 -12.61
CA LEU A 324 13.18 10.46 -13.24
C LEU A 324 12.03 9.67 -13.89
N GLU A 325 12.31 8.49 -14.46
CA GLU A 325 11.26 7.58 -14.95
C GLU A 325 10.37 7.11 -13.78
N ALA A 326 10.96 6.69 -12.66
CA ALA A 326 10.23 6.33 -11.47
C ALA A 326 9.36 7.50 -10.96
N ASN A 327 9.90 8.72 -10.93
CA ASN A 327 9.17 9.93 -10.52
C ASN A 327 8.04 10.29 -11.50
N SER A 328 8.24 10.15 -12.79
CA SER A 328 7.21 10.44 -13.79
C SER A 328 6.04 9.49 -13.71
N SER A 329 6.31 8.22 -13.41
CA SER A 329 5.32 7.13 -13.35
C SER A 329 4.58 7.07 -12.02
N ASN A 330 5.18 7.55 -10.91
CA ASN A 330 4.54 7.59 -9.61
C ASN A 330 4.37 9.04 -9.11
N SER A 331 3.20 9.61 -9.38
CA SER A 331 2.88 10.99 -8.99
C SER A 331 2.97 11.26 -7.47
N GLY A 332 2.89 10.23 -6.62
CA GLY A 332 3.03 10.36 -5.17
C GLY A 332 4.42 10.77 -4.72
N ILE A 333 5.45 10.67 -5.58
CA ILE A 333 6.83 11.06 -5.24
C ILE A 333 6.94 12.58 -5.13
N SER A 334 6.52 13.33 -6.16
CA SER A 334 6.79 14.78 -6.23
C SER A 334 5.60 15.65 -6.63
N LYS A 335 4.52 15.09 -7.20
CA LYS A 335 3.41 15.90 -7.68
C LYS A 335 2.44 16.26 -6.55
N ASP A 336 2.04 17.51 -6.50
CA ASP A 336 1.00 17.96 -5.58
C ASP A 336 -0.37 17.36 -5.91
N ILE A 337 -1.21 17.24 -4.88
CA ILE A 337 -2.58 16.78 -5.06
C ILE A 337 -3.41 17.97 -5.57
N PRO A 338 -4.13 17.82 -6.69
CA PRO A 338 -5.06 18.86 -7.12
C PRO A 338 -6.09 19.17 -6.02
N LEU A 339 -6.14 20.41 -5.58
CA LEU A 339 -7.07 20.88 -4.57
C LEU A 339 -8.20 21.69 -5.22
N ASN A 340 -9.42 21.26 -4.95
CA ASN A 340 -10.61 22.08 -5.16
C ASN A 340 -11.22 22.39 -3.79
N LEU A 341 -10.89 23.56 -3.23
CA LEU A 341 -11.28 23.95 -1.87
C LEU A 341 -12.80 23.95 -1.70
N SER A 342 -13.56 24.54 -2.62
CA SER A 342 -15.02 24.60 -2.51
C SER A 342 -15.67 23.23 -2.54
N LYS A 343 -15.18 22.33 -3.38
CA LYS A 343 -15.65 20.94 -3.39
C LYS A 343 -15.30 20.18 -2.12
N ARG A 344 -14.11 20.43 -1.57
CA ARG A 344 -13.68 19.79 -0.33
C ARG A 344 -14.51 20.26 0.87
N GLU A 345 -14.77 21.56 0.97
CA GLU A 345 -15.61 22.14 2.02
C GLU A 345 -17.03 21.58 1.94
N ALA A 346 -17.64 21.63 0.75
CA ALA A 346 -18.95 21.05 0.50
C ALA A 346 -19.03 19.56 0.83
N PHE A 347 -17.96 18.79 0.48
CA PHE A 347 -17.89 17.37 0.81
C PHE A 347 -17.96 17.12 2.32
N PHE A 348 -17.21 17.87 3.13
CA PHE A 348 -17.25 17.70 4.59
C PHE A 348 -18.53 18.23 5.22
N ASP A 349 -19.15 19.26 4.65
CA ASP A 349 -20.45 19.76 5.10
C ASP A 349 -21.53 18.70 4.84
N ASP A 350 -21.61 18.15 3.63
CA ASP A 350 -22.52 17.04 3.30
C ASP A 350 -22.20 15.79 4.15
N LEU A 351 -20.92 15.45 4.31
CA LEU A 351 -20.51 14.29 5.12
C LEU A 351 -20.99 14.38 6.58
N ASN A 352 -21.12 15.58 7.15
CA ASN A 352 -21.59 15.77 8.51
C ASN A 352 -23.11 15.85 8.63
N ASN A 353 -23.81 16.31 7.60
CA ASN A 353 -25.23 16.64 7.66
C ASN A 353 -26.13 15.61 6.95
N ASP A 354 -25.60 14.93 5.91
CA ASP A 354 -26.38 14.05 5.05
C ASP A 354 -26.14 12.57 5.38
N ASP A 355 -27.02 11.71 4.89
CA ASP A 355 -26.80 10.27 4.89
C ASP A 355 -25.56 9.92 4.05
N PHE A 356 -24.76 8.95 4.52
CA PHE A 356 -23.52 8.58 3.85
C PHE A 356 -23.74 8.08 2.42
N SER A 357 -24.88 7.41 2.15
CA SER A 357 -25.21 6.92 0.80
C SER A 357 -25.51 8.06 -0.15
N GLU A 358 -26.13 9.16 0.33
CA GLU A 358 -26.36 10.38 -0.46
C GLU A 358 -25.04 11.06 -0.82
N VAL A 359 -24.14 11.19 0.16
CA VAL A 359 -22.78 11.72 -0.07
C VAL A 359 -22.04 10.90 -1.10
N VAL A 360 -22.08 9.54 -0.99
CA VAL A 360 -21.45 8.65 -1.96
C VAL A 360 -22.01 8.91 -3.38
N ASN A 361 -23.32 8.95 -3.51
CA ASN A 361 -23.97 9.16 -4.82
C ASN A 361 -23.61 10.51 -5.45
N LYS A 362 -23.51 11.57 -4.63
CA LYS A 362 -23.16 12.93 -5.06
C LYS A 362 -21.71 13.06 -5.53
N TYR A 363 -20.77 12.41 -4.84
CA TYR A 363 -19.32 12.58 -5.06
C TYR A 363 -18.67 11.43 -5.81
N LYS A 364 -19.37 10.31 -6.00
CA LYS A 364 -18.84 9.14 -6.73
C LYS A 364 -18.36 9.54 -8.13
N ILE A 365 -17.12 9.19 -8.43
CA ILE A 365 -16.56 9.42 -9.75
C ILE A 365 -17.08 8.34 -10.69
N ILE A 366 -17.92 8.75 -11.62
CA ILE A 366 -18.40 7.88 -12.70
C ILE A 366 -17.52 8.12 -13.91
N ASP A 367 -16.60 7.22 -14.15
CA ASP A 367 -15.79 7.27 -15.37
C ASP A 367 -16.60 6.71 -16.55
N LYS A 368 -17.10 7.60 -17.37
CA LYS A 368 -17.87 7.27 -18.59
C LYS A 368 -16.97 7.04 -19.81
N SER A 369 -15.64 7.09 -19.65
CA SER A 369 -14.73 6.96 -20.79
C SER A 369 -14.74 5.55 -21.38
N LEU A 370 -14.75 5.47 -22.71
CA LEU A 370 -14.62 4.21 -23.44
C LEU A 370 -13.31 3.50 -23.10
N LYS A 371 -12.27 4.29 -22.81
CA LYS A 371 -10.93 3.82 -22.43
C LYS A 371 -10.97 2.92 -21.18
N ASN A 372 -11.76 3.26 -20.17
CA ASN A 372 -11.86 2.44 -18.94
C ASN A 372 -12.76 1.22 -19.10
N LYS A 373 -13.70 1.24 -20.03
CA LYS A 373 -14.46 0.02 -20.39
C LYS A 373 -13.56 -1.02 -21.08
N ILE A 374 -12.58 -0.57 -21.85
CA ILE A 374 -11.66 -1.44 -22.62
C ILE A 374 -10.44 -1.84 -21.75
N LYS A 375 -10.10 -1.08 -20.72
CA LYS A 375 -8.92 -1.29 -19.87
C LYS A 375 -8.76 -2.71 -19.31
N PRO A 376 -9.82 -3.39 -18.81
CA PRO A 376 -9.70 -4.79 -18.36
C PRO A 376 -9.27 -5.74 -19.47
N TYR A 377 -9.84 -5.58 -20.67
CA TYR A 377 -9.48 -6.40 -21.83
C TYR A 377 -8.07 -6.12 -22.32
N TYR A 378 -7.63 -4.86 -22.25
CA TYR A 378 -6.27 -4.48 -22.58
C TYR A 378 -5.26 -5.12 -21.62
N HIS A 379 -5.53 -5.10 -20.31
CA HIS A 379 -4.67 -5.77 -19.33
C HIS A 379 -4.66 -7.27 -19.51
N LEU A 380 -5.84 -7.89 -19.73
CA LEU A 380 -5.93 -9.31 -20.03
C LEU A 380 -5.10 -9.68 -21.26
N PHE A 381 -5.24 -8.92 -22.35
CA PHE A 381 -4.50 -9.14 -23.59
C PHE A 381 -2.98 -9.04 -23.36
N ARG A 382 -2.51 -8.03 -22.61
CA ARG A 382 -1.12 -7.91 -22.24
C ARG A 382 -0.63 -9.08 -21.39
N THR A 383 -1.43 -9.52 -20.41
CA THR A 383 -1.10 -10.69 -19.60
C THR A 383 -0.97 -11.95 -20.47
N VAL A 384 -1.89 -12.15 -21.40
CA VAL A 384 -1.80 -13.27 -22.35
C VAL A 384 -0.52 -13.20 -23.17
N ILE A 385 -0.20 -12.04 -23.74
CA ILE A 385 1.06 -11.84 -24.50
C ILE A 385 2.27 -12.13 -23.61
N HIS A 386 2.30 -11.58 -22.41
CA HIS A 386 3.44 -11.72 -21.51
C HIS A 386 3.66 -13.18 -21.06
N VAL A 387 2.59 -13.86 -20.64
CA VAL A 387 2.65 -15.24 -20.17
C VAL A 387 2.95 -16.22 -21.30
N THR A 388 2.26 -16.07 -22.41
CA THR A 388 2.46 -16.98 -23.57
C THR A 388 3.72 -16.64 -24.37
N ARG A 389 4.22 -15.39 -24.24
CA ARG A 389 5.33 -14.84 -25.04
C ARG A 389 5.12 -15.00 -26.55
N LEU A 390 3.87 -15.02 -26.97
CA LEU A 390 3.42 -15.26 -28.36
C LEU A 390 4.02 -16.55 -28.98
N ARG A 391 4.46 -17.52 -28.16
CA ARG A 391 4.97 -18.79 -28.68
C ARG A 391 3.83 -19.65 -29.23
N PRO A 392 4.02 -20.26 -30.41
CA PRO A 392 2.93 -21.00 -31.07
C PRO A 392 2.28 -22.06 -30.18
N ARG A 393 3.08 -22.80 -29.40
CA ARG A 393 2.55 -23.84 -28.49
C ARG A 393 1.67 -23.28 -27.40
N SER A 394 2.09 -22.19 -26.72
CA SER A 394 1.32 -21.55 -25.67
C SER A 394 0.03 -20.91 -26.20
N LEU A 395 0.13 -20.24 -27.34
CA LEU A 395 -1.02 -19.65 -28.01
C LEU A 395 -2.02 -20.74 -28.44
N PHE A 396 -1.52 -21.84 -29.03
CA PHE A 396 -2.37 -22.97 -29.38
C PHE A 396 -3.10 -23.53 -28.17
N GLN A 397 -2.39 -23.75 -27.05
CA GLN A 397 -3.01 -24.21 -25.79
C GLN A 397 -4.00 -23.18 -25.24
N PHE A 398 -3.65 -21.89 -25.25
CA PHE A 398 -4.57 -20.83 -24.83
C PHE A 398 -5.88 -20.89 -25.60
N PHE A 399 -5.84 -20.91 -26.93
CA PHE A 399 -7.05 -20.97 -27.76
C PHE A 399 -7.78 -22.30 -27.59
N LYS A 400 -7.07 -23.43 -27.61
CA LYS A 400 -7.62 -24.77 -27.43
C LYS A 400 -8.47 -24.88 -26.17
N TYR A 401 -7.90 -24.47 -25.02
CA TYR A 401 -8.56 -24.67 -23.74
C TYR A 401 -9.64 -23.65 -23.45
N ASN A 402 -9.49 -22.40 -23.85
CA ASN A 402 -10.48 -21.37 -23.55
C ASN A 402 -11.70 -21.39 -24.50
N PHE A 403 -11.55 -21.82 -25.75
CA PHE A 403 -12.59 -21.66 -26.75
C PHE A 403 -13.07 -22.99 -27.35
N PHE A 404 -12.27 -24.05 -27.29
CA PHE A 404 -12.60 -25.32 -27.96
C PHE A 404 -12.64 -26.52 -27.00
N SER A 405 -12.22 -26.38 -25.74
CA SER A 405 -12.21 -27.47 -24.77
C SER A 405 -13.51 -27.54 -23.98
N LYS A 406 -14.09 -28.72 -23.89
CA LYS A 406 -15.22 -28.99 -22.97
C LYS A 406 -14.81 -29.10 -21.51
N HIS A 407 -13.50 -29.17 -21.23
CA HIS A 407 -12.97 -29.28 -19.91
C HIS A 407 -12.76 -27.92 -19.19
N VAL A 408 -12.74 -26.82 -19.93
CA VAL A 408 -12.54 -25.47 -19.38
C VAL A 408 -13.75 -24.61 -19.67
N LYS A 409 -14.40 -24.13 -18.62
CA LYS A 409 -15.47 -23.14 -18.69
C LYS A 409 -14.87 -21.76 -18.41
N SER A 410 -14.61 -21.02 -19.48
CA SER A 410 -14.01 -19.68 -19.45
C SER A 410 -15.00 -18.61 -19.90
N SER A 411 -14.74 -17.35 -19.51
CA SER A 411 -15.55 -16.20 -19.91
C SER A 411 -14.66 -15.02 -20.28
N LEU A 412 -14.67 -14.63 -21.54
CA LEU A 412 -13.98 -13.44 -22.01
C LEU A 412 -14.60 -12.16 -21.42
N LYS A 413 -15.91 -12.14 -21.27
CA LYS A 413 -16.66 -10.99 -20.71
C LYS A 413 -16.21 -10.67 -19.28
N ASP A 414 -15.99 -11.71 -18.48
CA ASP A 414 -15.59 -11.59 -17.07
C ASP A 414 -14.05 -11.61 -16.91
N CYS A 415 -13.32 -11.64 -18.02
CA CYS A 415 -11.86 -11.80 -18.04
C CYS A 415 -11.38 -13.06 -17.32
N ALA A 416 -12.18 -14.12 -17.32
CA ALA A 416 -11.92 -15.40 -16.67
C ALA A 416 -11.35 -16.40 -17.67
N LEU A 417 -10.04 -16.44 -17.85
CA LEU A 417 -9.35 -17.25 -18.86
C LEU A 417 -8.23 -18.09 -18.27
N LEU A 418 -7.99 -19.28 -18.87
CA LEU A 418 -6.82 -20.09 -18.60
C LEU A 418 -5.65 -19.59 -19.46
N ILE A 419 -4.54 -19.17 -18.82
CA ILE A 419 -3.38 -18.59 -19.48
C ILE A 419 -2.16 -19.48 -19.26
N PRO A 420 -1.84 -20.40 -20.19
CA PRO A 420 -0.69 -21.28 -20.05
C PRO A 420 0.62 -20.61 -20.45
N SER A 421 1.68 -20.86 -19.68
CA SER A 421 3.04 -20.50 -20.07
C SER A 421 3.59 -21.46 -21.15
N THR A 422 4.82 -21.22 -21.57
CA THR A 422 5.42 -21.94 -22.73
C THR A 422 5.53 -23.45 -22.57
N TYR A 423 5.75 -23.93 -21.35
CA TYR A 423 6.02 -25.34 -21.05
C TYR A 423 4.91 -25.97 -20.18
N CYS A 424 3.65 -25.65 -20.43
CA CYS A 424 2.54 -26.28 -19.74
C CYS A 424 2.09 -27.56 -20.42
N VAL A 425 1.76 -28.57 -19.62
CA VAL A 425 1.12 -29.81 -20.06
C VAL A 425 -0.17 -29.99 -19.28
N PHE A 426 -1.27 -30.15 -20.01
CA PHE A 426 -2.59 -30.45 -19.45
C PHE A 426 -2.95 -31.90 -19.74
N GLN A 427 -3.19 -32.68 -18.71
CA GLN A 427 -3.76 -34.02 -18.81
C GLN A 427 -5.08 -34.03 -18.04
N LEU A 428 -6.18 -33.82 -18.79
CA LEU A 428 -7.54 -33.73 -18.24
C LEU A 428 -8.28 -35.00 -18.62
N GLU A 429 -8.53 -35.86 -17.64
CA GLU A 429 -9.26 -37.14 -17.86
C GLU A 429 -10.76 -36.89 -18.12
N LYS A 430 -11.52 -37.96 -18.40
CA LYS A 430 -12.93 -37.88 -18.73
C LYS A 430 -13.72 -37.13 -17.65
N ASN A 431 -14.57 -36.18 -18.06
CA ASN A 431 -15.38 -35.36 -17.19
C ASN A 431 -14.60 -34.47 -16.18
N ALA A 432 -13.30 -34.34 -16.31
CA ALA A 432 -12.55 -33.33 -15.53
C ALA A 432 -12.93 -31.91 -15.99
N ILE A 433 -13.24 -31.01 -15.08
CA ILE A 433 -13.72 -29.65 -15.39
C ILE A 433 -12.93 -28.61 -14.63
N ILE A 434 -12.47 -27.57 -15.33
CA ILE A 434 -11.94 -26.33 -14.77
C ILE A 434 -12.98 -25.23 -15.01
N GLU A 435 -13.58 -24.72 -13.96
CA GLU A 435 -14.57 -23.64 -14.03
C GLU A 435 -13.92 -22.34 -13.55
N LEU A 436 -13.92 -21.33 -14.41
CA LEU A 436 -13.21 -20.08 -14.19
C LEU A 436 -14.20 -18.93 -13.97
N HIS A 437 -14.12 -18.30 -12.81
CA HIS A 437 -14.75 -17.01 -12.49
C HIS A 437 -13.70 -15.91 -12.37
N GLY A 438 -12.43 -16.23 -12.52
CA GLY A 438 -11.25 -15.36 -12.63
C GLY A 438 -10.18 -16.02 -13.48
N SER A 439 -9.15 -15.28 -13.89
CA SER A 439 -8.08 -15.84 -14.73
C SER A 439 -7.17 -16.78 -13.93
N MET A 440 -6.75 -17.87 -14.58
CA MET A 440 -5.81 -18.84 -14.06
C MET A 440 -4.55 -18.86 -14.93
N ILE A 441 -3.41 -18.54 -14.33
CA ILE A 441 -2.09 -18.64 -14.97
C ILE A 441 -1.43 -19.94 -14.52
N ILE A 442 -0.88 -20.69 -15.47
CA ILE A 442 -0.12 -21.93 -15.17
C ILE A 442 1.28 -21.82 -15.75
N GLY A 443 2.28 -22.00 -14.89
CA GLY A 443 3.69 -21.93 -15.20
C GLY A 443 4.33 -20.58 -14.92
N ASP A 444 5.67 -20.55 -14.91
CA ASP A 444 6.41 -19.33 -14.60
C ASP A 444 6.68 -18.51 -15.85
N ALA A 445 6.11 -17.31 -15.89
CA ALA A 445 6.35 -16.33 -16.94
C ALA A 445 7.67 -15.57 -16.78
N ARG A 446 8.28 -15.60 -15.57
CA ARG A 446 9.41 -14.76 -15.19
C ARG A 446 10.77 -15.33 -15.58
N LEU A 447 10.92 -16.66 -15.55
CA LEU A 447 12.21 -17.29 -15.81
C LEU A 447 12.41 -17.49 -17.32
N VAL A 448 13.14 -16.57 -17.93
CA VAL A 448 13.54 -16.65 -19.37
C VAL A 448 14.32 -17.93 -19.66
N SER A 449 15.02 -18.49 -18.68
CA SER A 449 15.91 -19.64 -18.77
C SER A 449 15.28 -20.96 -18.30
N SER A 450 14.14 -20.94 -17.59
CA SER A 450 13.49 -22.16 -17.11
C SER A 450 12.85 -22.91 -18.29
N ARG A 451 13.40 -24.10 -18.58
CA ARG A 451 12.79 -25.09 -19.48
C ARG A 451 11.94 -26.10 -18.73
N ARG A 452 11.65 -25.83 -17.45
CA ARG A 452 10.86 -26.73 -16.61
C ARG A 452 9.42 -26.78 -17.08
N GLU A 453 8.85 -27.95 -17.02
CA GLU A 453 7.49 -28.21 -17.48
C GLU A 453 6.53 -28.14 -16.30
N SER A 454 5.53 -27.27 -16.40
CA SER A 454 4.41 -27.23 -15.44
C SER A 454 3.31 -28.17 -15.91
N ARG A 455 2.89 -29.11 -15.06
CA ARG A 455 1.87 -30.10 -15.39
C ARG A 455 0.61 -29.90 -14.55
N LEU A 456 -0.54 -29.82 -15.21
CA LEU A 456 -1.84 -29.91 -14.55
C LEU A 456 -2.49 -31.25 -14.91
N LEU A 457 -2.55 -32.13 -13.93
CA LEU A 457 -3.15 -33.47 -14.06
C LEU A 457 -4.48 -33.47 -13.30
N MET A 458 -5.57 -33.77 -14.00
CA MET A 458 -6.89 -33.90 -13.37
C MET A 458 -7.45 -35.28 -13.67
N LYS A 459 -7.83 -35.99 -12.61
CA LYS A 459 -8.44 -37.32 -12.69
C LYS A 459 -9.88 -37.26 -13.18
N GLU A 460 -10.39 -38.41 -13.57
CA GLU A 460 -11.79 -38.55 -14.01
C GLU A 460 -12.75 -37.98 -12.96
N ASN A 461 -13.79 -37.26 -13.45
CA ASN A 461 -14.84 -36.62 -12.66
C ASN A 461 -14.36 -35.60 -11.63
N SER A 462 -13.09 -35.14 -11.70
CA SER A 462 -12.58 -34.08 -10.81
C SER A 462 -13.01 -32.69 -11.29
N LYS A 463 -13.12 -31.75 -10.34
CA LYS A 463 -13.47 -30.36 -10.64
C LYS A 463 -12.55 -29.39 -9.91
N ILE A 464 -12.05 -28.39 -10.62
CA ILE A 464 -11.37 -27.20 -10.06
C ILE A 464 -12.30 -26.01 -10.34
N ILE A 465 -12.59 -25.24 -9.29
CA ILE A 465 -13.30 -23.98 -9.41
C ILE A 465 -12.30 -22.87 -9.05
N VAL A 466 -12.06 -21.97 -9.99
CA VAL A 466 -11.23 -20.79 -9.79
C VAL A 466 -12.17 -19.61 -9.66
N ASN A 467 -12.55 -19.27 -8.44
CA ASN A 467 -13.47 -18.18 -8.18
C ASN A 467 -12.85 -16.82 -8.50
N LYS A 468 -11.52 -16.76 -8.52
CA LYS A 468 -10.77 -15.54 -8.66
C LYS A 468 -9.43 -15.82 -9.34
N TRP A 469 -8.59 -14.77 -9.45
CA TRP A 469 -7.26 -14.94 -10.06
C TRP A 469 -6.43 -16.01 -9.30
N CYS A 470 -5.80 -16.89 -10.06
CA CYS A 470 -4.98 -17.96 -9.55
C CYS A 470 -3.69 -18.07 -10.38
N HIS A 471 -2.55 -18.19 -9.73
CA HIS A 471 -1.28 -18.47 -10.38
C HIS A 471 -0.67 -19.74 -9.80
N ILE A 472 -0.50 -20.74 -10.63
CA ILE A 472 0.22 -21.96 -10.30
C ILE A 472 1.60 -21.82 -10.92
N SER A 473 2.59 -21.51 -10.10
CA SER A 473 4.01 -21.47 -10.49
C SER A 473 4.66 -22.83 -10.23
N GLU A 474 5.87 -22.99 -10.75
CA GLU A 474 6.71 -24.12 -10.40
C GLU A 474 7.09 -24.07 -8.91
N GLY A 475 6.92 -25.16 -8.20
CA GLY A 475 7.44 -25.38 -6.85
C GLY A 475 8.90 -25.86 -6.88
#